data_25a05e12c4ffce8bbe9875b25f67164b
#
_entry.id   25a05e12c4ffce8bbe9875b25f67164b
#
_cell.length_a   1.000
_cell.length_b   1.000
_cell.length_c   1.000
_cell.angle_alpha   90.00
_cell.angle_beta   90.00
_cell.angle_gamma   90.00
#
_symmetry.space_group_name_H-M   'P 1'
#
loop_
_entity.id
_entity.type
_entity.pdbx_description
1 polymer ?
#
loop_
_entity_poly.entity_id
_entity_poly.type
_entity_poly.pdbx_seq_one_letter_code
_entity_poly.pdbx_strand_id
1 'polypeptide(L)'
;MSSITAVVPVRKGSQRVPNKNTKSFAGSSLLEIKIESLKSLGDLLDDIVVSSDCADMLAIAKDLGVKTHVRDSYFASSEVNNSQFFRNLAESISGDNLMYSPVTCPLISKETYSKCIDSFRRIGKPVATVREIKHHMWQSGKPLNYSIENSPNSQDLPDIVYLTYGVCLISREDMIRNSNVVTLESTFIKLNELESIDIDTPLDFEVAEYLYKSKNT
;
A
#
# COMPACT_ATOMS: atom_id res chain seq x y z
N MET A 1 -14.15 14.40 14.24
CA MET A 1 -12.83 14.16 13.61
C MET A 1 -13.07 14.08 12.10
N SER A 2 -12.10 14.47 11.27
CA SER A 2 -12.21 14.31 9.82
C SER A 2 -12.23 12.82 9.46
N SER A 3 -13.09 12.44 8.49
CA SER A 3 -13.29 11.04 8.08
C SER A 3 -12.04 10.44 7.42
N ILE A 4 -11.84 9.12 7.61
CA ILE A 4 -10.80 8.35 6.93
C ILE A 4 -11.46 7.24 6.13
N THR A 5 -11.32 7.28 4.80
CA THR A 5 -11.76 6.24 3.87
C THR A 5 -10.57 5.40 3.43
N ALA A 6 -10.57 4.11 3.73
CA ALA A 6 -9.56 3.18 3.21
C ALA A 6 -9.88 2.82 1.75
N VAL A 7 -8.89 2.94 0.88
CA VAL A 7 -9.00 2.66 -0.55
C VAL A 7 -8.15 1.44 -0.90
N VAL A 8 -8.81 0.38 -1.36
CA VAL A 8 -8.18 -0.87 -1.82
C VAL A 8 -8.24 -0.93 -3.34
N PRO A 9 -7.19 -0.51 -4.05
CA PRO A 9 -7.17 -0.59 -5.49
C PRO A 9 -6.79 -1.99 -5.95
N VAL A 10 -7.63 -2.56 -6.79
CA VAL A 10 -7.36 -3.83 -7.49
C VAL A 10 -7.70 -3.67 -8.96
N ARG A 11 -7.14 -4.52 -9.82
CA ARG A 11 -7.44 -4.51 -11.25
C ARG A 11 -7.37 -5.90 -11.84
N LYS A 12 -8.08 -6.09 -12.94
CA LYS A 12 -7.94 -7.26 -13.80
C LYS A 12 -6.56 -7.26 -14.48
N GLY A 13 -6.02 -8.44 -14.78
CA GLY A 13 -4.82 -8.54 -15.63
C GLY A 13 -3.49 -8.30 -14.89
N SER A 14 -3.36 -8.81 -13.68
CA SER A 14 -2.04 -8.91 -13.02
C SER A 14 -1.08 -9.72 -13.89
N GLN A 15 -0.02 -9.07 -14.41
CA GLN A 15 0.86 -9.65 -15.42
C GLN A 15 1.87 -10.67 -14.85
N ARG A 16 2.55 -10.30 -13.77
CA ARG A 16 3.62 -11.11 -13.16
C ARG A 16 3.08 -12.31 -12.35
N VAL A 17 1.93 -12.15 -11.69
CA VAL A 17 1.20 -13.21 -10.98
C VAL A 17 -0.22 -13.22 -11.50
N PRO A 18 -0.60 -14.18 -12.39
CA PRO A 18 -1.95 -14.23 -12.94
C PRO A 18 -3.02 -14.29 -11.85
N ASN A 19 -4.07 -13.46 -12.00
CA ASN A 19 -5.18 -13.34 -11.05
C ASN A 19 -4.74 -13.06 -9.60
N LYS A 20 -3.61 -12.41 -9.38
CA LYS A 20 -2.98 -12.18 -8.06
C LYS A 20 -3.99 -11.85 -6.96
N ASN A 21 -4.93 -10.94 -7.23
CA ASN A 21 -5.84 -10.39 -6.23
C ASN A 21 -6.88 -11.41 -5.73
N THR A 22 -7.24 -12.38 -6.58
CA THR A 22 -8.29 -13.39 -6.33
C THR A 22 -7.79 -14.84 -6.33
N LYS A 23 -6.50 -15.04 -6.64
CA LYS A 23 -5.85 -16.34 -6.54
C LYS A 23 -5.86 -16.81 -5.09
N SER A 24 -6.05 -18.13 -4.86
CA SER A 24 -6.01 -18.71 -3.52
C SER A 24 -4.69 -18.36 -2.81
N PHE A 25 -4.82 -17.79 -1.61
CA PHE A 25 -3.74 -17.38 -0.71
C PHE A 25 -4.16 -17.70 0.72
N ALA A 26 -3.50 -18.67 1.35
CA ALA A 26 -3.78 -19.10 2.72
C ALA A 26 -5.25 -19.48 3.00
N GLY A 27 -5.92 -20.10 2.02
CA GLY A 27 -7.32 -20.51 2.14
C GLY A 27 -8.37 -19.43 1.81
N SER A 28 -7.92 -18.22 1.43
CA SER A 28 -8.73 -17.08 1.02
C SER A 28 -8.13 -16.44 -0.25
N SER A 29 -8.25 -15.13 -0.42
CA SER A 29 -7.55 -14.34 -1.44
C SER A 29 -6.92 -13.09 -0.84
N LEU A 30 -5.96 -12.46 -1.57
CA LEU A 30 -5.36 -11.21 -1.12
C LEU A 30 -6.40 -10.10 -0.95
N LEU A 31 -7.43 -10.07 -1.80
CA LEU A 31 -8.50 -9.09 -1.71
C LEU A 31 -9.34 -9.27 -0.44
N GLU A 32 -9.78 -10.49 -0.15
CA GLU A 32 -10.56 -10.80 1.04
C GLU A 32 -9.75 -10.54 2.31
N ILE A 33 -8.50 -11.01 2.36
CA ILE A 33 -7.59 -10.78 3.49
C ILE A 33 -7.41 -9.29 3.76
N LYS A 34 -7.20 -8.48 2.71
CA LYS A 34 -7.04 -7.02 2.86
C LYS A 34 -8.31 -6.38 3.40
N ILE A 35 -9.49 -6.75 2.89
CA ILE A 35 -10.76 -6.22 3.36
C ILE A 35 -10.97 -6.57 4.84
N GLU A 36 -10.78 -7.85 5.23
CA GLU A 36 -10.95 -8.26 6.62
C GLU A 36 -9.92 -7.61 7.56
N SER A 37 -8.68 -7.44 7.12
CA SER A 37 -7.67 -6.69 7.86
C SER A 37 -8.11 -5.25 8.14
N LEU A 38 -8.64 -4.55 7.14
CA LEU A 38 -9.14 -3.18 7.29
C LEU A 38 -10.41 -3.12 8.15
N LYS A 39 -11.34 -4.06 8.01
CA LYS A 39 -12.55 -4.16 8.87
C LYS A 39 -12.17 -4.36 10.33
N SER A 40 -11.09 -5.07 10.62
CA SER A 40 -10.60 -5.26 11.99
C SER A 40 -10.18 -3.98 12.70
N LEU A 41 -9.98 -2.87 11.95
CA LEU A 41 -9.66 -1.55 12.52
C LEU A 41 -10.89 -0.87 13.17
N GLY A 42 -12.11 -1.34 12.87
CA GLY A 42 -13.34 -0.82 13.46
C GLY A 42 -13.50 0.69 13.25
N ASP A 43 -13.82 1.39 14.33
CA ASP A 43 -14.09 2.85 14.32
C ASP A 43 -12.90 3.75 13.98
N LEU A 44 -11.73 3.18 13.68
CA LEU A 44 -10.59 3.95 13.16
C LEU A 44 -10.80 4.38 11.71
N LEU A 45 -11.66 3.67 10.97
CA LEU A 45 -12.03 3.95 9.58
C LEU A 45 -13.54 4.26 9.49
N ASP A 46 -13.89 5.27 8.72
CA ASP A 46 -15.28 5.61 8.43
C ASP A 46 -15.83 4.76 7.27
N ASP A 47 -14.97 4.43 6.31
CA ASP A 47 -15.34 3.64 5.12
C ASP A 47 -14.17 2.80 4.60
N ILE A 48 -14.54 1.70 3.91
CA ILE A 48 -13.62 0.91 3.09
C ILE A 48 -14.21 0.87 1.68
N VAL A 49 -13.41 1.25 0.68
CA VAL A 49 -13.80 1.29 -0.72
C VAL A 49 -12.85 0.44 -1.55
N VAL A 50 -13.37 -0.60 -2.20
CA VAL A 50 -12.64 -1.35 -3.23
C VAL A 50 -12.84 -0.67 -4.58
N SER A 51 -11.75 -0.24 -5.21
CA SER A 51 -11.76 0.39 -6.53
C SER A 51 -11.22 -0.58 -7.58
N SER A 52 -12.05 -0.94 -8.56
CA SER A 52 -11.70 -1.92 -9.60
C SER A 52 -12.41 -1.68 -10.92
N ASP A 53 -11.77 -2.15 -12.01
CA ASP A 53 -12.35 -2.33 -13.35
C ASP A 53 -13.00 -3.72 -13.54
N CYS A 54 -12.92 -4.60 -12.54
CA CYS A 54 -13.36 -5.99 -12.60
C CYS A 54 -14.64 -6.23 -11.79
N ALA A 55 -15.71 -6.64 -12.46
CA ALA A 55 -17.00 -6.90 -11.84
C ALA A 55 -16.91 -7.99 -10.75
N ASP A 56 -16.13 -9.05 -10.97
CA ASP A 56 -15.97 -10.15 -10.00
C ASP A 56 -15.32 -9.67 -8.70
N MET A 57 -14.28 -8.82 -8.79
CA MET A 57 -13.63 -8.25 -7.60
C MET A 57 -14.55 -7.30 -6.85
N LEU A 58 -15.39 -6.54 -7.57
CA LEU A 58 -16.41 -5.69 -6.96
C LEU A 58 -17.54 -6.51 -6.32
N ALA A 59 -17.89 -7.67 -6.88
CA ALA A 59 -18.85 -8.58 -6.26
C ALA A 59 -18.32 -9.12 -4.93
N ILE A 60 -17.08 -9.61 -4.88
CA ILE A 60 -16.41 -10.03 -3.64
C ILE A 60 -16.45 -8.91 -2.58
N ALA A 61 -16.15 -7.68 -2.96
CA ALA A 61 -16.18 -6.54 -2.05
C ALA A 61 -17.59 -6.27 -1.49
N LYS A 62 -18.63 -6.37 -2.34
CA LYS A 62 -20.04 -6.22 -1.92
C LYS A 62 -20.45 -7.33 -0.96
N ASP A 63 -20.10 -8.57 -1.26
CA ASP A 63 -20.41 -9.73 -0.41
C ASP A 63 -19.75 -9.60 0.98
N LEU A 64 -18.59 -8.98 1.05
CA LEU A 64 -17.90 -8.64 2.30
C LEU A 64 -18.42 -7.35 2.97
N GLY A 65 -19.45 -6.71 2.40
CA GLY A 65 -20.15 -5.56 3.01
C GLY A 65 -19.36 -4.25 2.96
N VAL A 66 -18.40 -4.08 2.02
CA VAL A 66 -17.67 -2.83 1.84
C VAL A 66 -18.12 -2.07 0.58
N LYS A 67 -17.86 -0.77 0.54
CA LYS A 67 -18.20 0.07 -0.61
C LYS A 67 -17.36 -0.30 -1.84
N THR A 68 -17.92 -0.04 -3.01
CA THR A 68 -17.27 -0.32 -4.30
C THR A 68 -17.23 0.92 -5.16
N HIS A 69 -16.14 1.08 -5.91
CA HIS A 69 -15.97 2.09 -6.94
C HIS A 69 -15.63 1.39 -8.26
N VAL A 70 -16.46 1.58 -9.29
CA VAL A 70 -16.19 1.10 -10.64
C VAL A 70 -15.19 2.05 -11.28
N ARG A 71 -13.94 1.60 -11.38
CA ARG A 71 -12.86 2.39 -11.98
C ARG A 71 -12.88 2.22 -13.49
N ASP A 72 -12.77 3.35 -14.19
CA ASP A 72 -12.61 3.35 -15.65
C ASP A 72 -11.40 2.49 -16.04
N SER A 73 -11.56 1.66 -17.08
CA SER A 73 -10.55 0.73 -17.57
C SER A 73 -9.24 1.43 -17.99
N TYR A 74 -9.31 2.66 -18.46
CA TYR A 74 -8.14 3.47 -18.75
C TYR A 74 -7.27 3.64 -17.51
N PHE A 75 -7.86 4.01 -16.35
CA PHE A 75 -7.12 4.14 -15.07
C PHE A 75 -6.76 2.81 -14.40
N ALA A 76 -7.13 1.69 -14.99
CA ALA A 76 -6.68 0.35 -14.63
C ALA A 76 -5.61 -0.21 -15.57
N SER A 77 -5.31 0.48 -16.68
CA SER A 77 -4.34 0.07 -17.69
C SER A 77 -2.90 0.29 -17.26
N SER A 78 -1.95 -0.22 -18.06
CA SER A 78 -0.52 0.04 -17.90
C SER A 78 -0.04 1.34 -18.57
N GLU A 79 -0.92 2.05 -19.26
CA GLU A 79 -0.63 3.33 -19.92
C GLU A 79 -0.66 4.50 -18.92
N VAL A 80 -1.41 4.34 -17.84
CA VAL A 80 -1.58 5.35 -16.80
C VAL A 80 -0.41 5.27 -15.82
N ASN A 81 0.25 6.40 -15.59
CA ASN A 81 1.26 6.53 -14.56
C ASN A 81 0.63 6.70 -13.15
N ASN A 82 1.46 6.52 -12.11
CA ASN A 82 1.00 6.61 -10.74
C ASN A 82 0.33 7.94 -10.40
N SER A 83 0.82 9.07 -10.93
CA SER A 83 0.26 10.39 -10.64
C SER A 83 -1.17 10.53 -11.19
N GLN A 84 -1.41 10.10 -12.43
CA GLN A 84 -2.75 10.09 -13.03
C GLN A 84 -3.69 9.15 -12.27
N PHE A 85 -3.20 7.99 -11.88
CA PHE A 85 -3.94 6.99 -11.11
C PHE A 85 -4.34 7.53 -9.73
N PHE A 86 -3.40 8.07 -8.95
CA PHE A 86 -3.69 8.59 -7.62
C PHE A 86 -4.66 9.77 -7.66
N ARG A 87 -4.47 10.69 -8.62
CA ARG A 87 -5.39 11.80 -8.81
C ARG A 87 -6.80 11.31 -9.11
N ASN A 88 -6.96 10.37 -10.05
CA ASN A 88 -8.26 9.79 -10.39
C ASN A 88 -8.94 9.14 -9.16
N LEU A 89 -8.20 8.37 -8.37
CA LEU A 89 -8.73 7.79 -7.12
C LEU A 89 -9.28 8.88 -6.19
N ALA A 90 -8.50 9.94 -5.96
CA ALA A 90 -8.89 11.02 -5.06
C ALA A 90 -10.07 11.84 -5.59
N GLU A 91 -10.19 12.04 -6.90
CA GLU A 91 -11.33 12.73 -7.52
C GLU A 91 -12.61 11.88 -7.47
N SER A 92 -12.49 10.55 -7.54
CA SER A 92 -13.62 9.63 -7.65
C SER A 92 -14.13 9.09 -6.30
N ILE A 93 -13.33 9.10 -5.25
CA ILE A 93 -13.68 8.51 -3.95
C ILE A 93 -13.94 9.61 -2.92
N SER A 94 -15.05 9.50 -2.20
CA SER A 94 -15.45 10.46 -1.17
C SER A 94 -14.70 10.20 0.15
N GLY A 95 -14.55 11.25 0.95
CA GLY A 95 -13.93 11.24 2.27
C GLY A 95 -13.00 12.45 2.44
N ASP A 96 -12.77 12.89 3.66
CA ASP A 96 -11.83 13.99 3.93
C ASP A 96 -10.39 13.55 3.73
N ASN A 97 -10.09 12.32 4.18
CA ASN A 97 -8.77 11.70 4.09
C ASN A 97 -8.87 10.32 3.45
N LEU A 98 -7.89 9.98 2.63
CA LEU A 98 -7.82 8.70 1.94
C LEU A 98 -6.61 7.90 2.45
N MET A 99 -6.86 6.65 2.84
CA MET A 99 -5.84 5.70 3.19
C MET A 99 -5.66 4.69 2.06
N TYR A 100 -4.67 4.91 1.21
CA TYR A 100 -4.28 3.95 0.17
C TYR A 100 -3.68 2.70 0.82
N SER A 101 -4.26 1.54 0.55
CA SER A 101 -3.84 0.26 1.11
C SER A 101 -3.99 -0.87 0.07
N PRO A 102 -2.95 -1.17 -0.72
CA PRO A 102 -3.00 -2.19 -1.76
C PRO A 102 -3.04 -3.60 -1.15
N VAL A 103 -3.56 -4.55 -1.91
CA VAL A 103 -3.63 -5.96 -1.50
C VAL A 103 -2.27 -6.65 -1.47
N THR A 104 -1.27 -6.07 -2.14
CA THR A 104 0.06 -6.66 -2.32
C THR A 104 0.91 -6.71 -1.06
N CYS A 105 0.51 -5.96 -0.02
CA CYS A 105 1.17 -5.97 1.31
C CYS A 105 0.23 -6.64 2.33
N PRO A 106 0.08 -7.99 2.32
CA PRO A 106 -0.89 -8.70 3.16
C PRO A 106 -0.45 -8.86 4.62
N LEU A 107 0.83 -8.62 4.93
CA LEU A 107 1.44 -8.91 6.23
C LEU A 107 1.45 -7.71 7.19
N ILE A 108 0.94 -6.55 6.76
CA ILE A 108 0.82 -5.36 7.61
C ILE A 108 -0.14 -5.64 8.77
N SER A 109 0.32 -5.37 9.98
CA SER A 109 -0.42 -5.61 11.20
C SER A 109 -1.44 -4.51 11.49
N LYS A 110 -2.43 -4.85 12.32
CA LYS A 110 -3.40 -3.89 12.86
C LYS A 110 -2.70 -2.74 13.61
N GLU A 111 -1.66 -3.07 14.36
CA GLU A 111 -0.85 -2.12 15.12
C GLU A 111 -0.18 -1.08 14.21
N THR A 112 0.35 -1.52 13.07
CA THR A 112 0.97 -0.62 12.08
C THR A 112 -0.07 0.30 11.44
N TYR A 113 -1.26 -0.20 11.08
CA TYR A 113 -2.36 0.65 10.61
C TYR A 113 -2.75 1.69 11.66
N SER A 114 -2.97 1.27 12.91
CA SER A 114 -3.31 2.17 14.02
C SER A 114 -2.24 3.24 14.21
N LYS A 115 -0.97 2.85 14.20
CA LYS A 115 0.17 3.78 14.32
C LYS A 115 0.20 4.82 13.20
N CYS A 116 -0.12 4.42 11.96
CA CYS A 116 -0.22 5.36 10.82
C CYS A 116 -1.36 6.36 11.03
N ILE A 117 -2.54 5.88 11.44
CA ILE A 117 -3.73 6.71 11.69
C ILE A 117 -3.49 7.68 12.85
N ASP A 118 -2.94 7.22 13.97
CA ASP A 118 -2.63 8.05 15.14
C ASP A 118 -1.58 9.11 14.79
N SER A 119 -0.55 8.74 14.04
CA SER A 119 0.47 9.68 13.57
C SER A 119 -0.14 10.76 12.68
N PHE A 120 -0.99 10.38 11.72
CA PHE A 120 -1.69 11.31 10.84
C PHE A 120 -2.59 12.27 11.64
N ARG A 121 -3.43 11.74 12.54
CA ARG A 121 -4.34 12.54 13.36
C ARG A 121 -3.59 13.53 14.27
N ARG A 122 -2.43 13.12 14.79
CA ARG A 122 -1.62 13.95 15.71
C ARG A 122 -0.85 15.04 14.99
N ILE A 123 -0.27 14.72 13.80
CA ILE A 123 0.66 15.61 13.11
C ILE A 123 -0.06 16.47 12.07
N GLY A 124 -1.18 15.97 11.49
CA GLY A 124 -1.91 16.64 10.42
C GLY A 124 -1.15 16.68 9.08
N LYS A 125 -0.17 15.78 8.88
CA LYS A 125 0.64 15.65 7.67
C LYS A 125 0.48 14.26 7.07
N PRO A 126 0.69 14.09 5.75
CA PRO A 126 0.64 12.78 5.13
C PRO A 126 1.58 11.79 5.82
N VAL A 127 1.13 10.53 5.92
CA VAL A 127 1.89 9.43 6.51
C VAL A 127 2.05 8.34 5.47
N ALA A 128 3.26 7.81 5.33
CA ALA A 128 3.53 6.68 4.45
C ALA A 128 4.44 5.65 5.11
N THR A 129 4.24 4.38 4.77
CA THR A 129 5.11 3.31 5.23
C THR A 129 6.33 3.18 4.33
N VAL A 130 7.48 2.97 4.97
CA VAL A 130 8.78 2.84 4.31
C VAL A 130 9.57 1.69 4.90
N ARG A 131 10.53 1.18 4.14
CA ARG A 131 11.56 0.28 4.66
C ARG A 131 12.93 0.90 4.51
N GLU A 132 13.77 0.71 5.53
CA GLU A 132 15.16 1.12 5.52
C GLU A 132 16.01 0.19 4.65
N ILE A 133 16.95 0.79 3.91
CA ILE A 133 17.93 0.09 3.08
C ILE A 133 19.32 0.31 3.69
N LYS A 134 19.98 -0.77 4.09
CA LYS A 134 21.38 -0.77 4.55
C LYS A 134 22.26 -1.59 3.58
N HIS A 135 22.21 -1.21 2.30
CA HIS A 135 22.99 -1.83 1.23
C HIS A 135 23.84 -0.79 0.51
N HIS A 136 25.02 -1.19 0.01
CA HIS A 136 25.83 -0.38 -0.87
C HIS A 136 25.14 -0.25 -2.22
N MET A 137 24.60 0.92 -2.50
CA MET A 137 23.77 1.16 -3.70
C MET A 137 24.61 1.80 -4.82
N TRP A 138 24.28 1.43 -6.06
CA TRP A 138 24.91 1.96 -7.26
C TRP A 138 23.85 2.51 -8.22
N GLN A 139 24.18 3.63 -8.87
CA GLN A 139 23.37 4.23 -9.92
C GLN A 139 24.26 4.60 -11.09
N SER A 140 23.94 4.12 -12.28
CA SER A 140 24.66 4.43 -13.54
C SER A 140 26.18 4.24 -13.41
N GLY A 141 26.62 3.14 -12.78
CA GLY A 141 28.03 2.79 -12.62
C GLY A 141 28.78 3.58 -11.53
N LYS A 142 28.06 4.31 -10.67
CA LYS A 142 28.65 5.07 -9.55
C LYS A 142 27.98 4.70 -8.22
N PRO A 143 28.71 4.70 -7.09
CA PRO A 143 28.10 4.52 -5.80
C PRO A 143 27.13 5.66 -5.50
N LEU A 144 25.96 5.32 -4.90
CA LEU A 144 24.92 6.28 -4.58
C LEU A 144 25.01 6.79 -3.15
N ASN A 145 25.38 5.94 -2.20
CA ASN A 145 25.27 6.22 -0.77
C ASN A 145 26.55 5.97 0.03
N TYR A 146 27.69 5.87 -0.63
CA TYR A 146 29.00 5.73 0.03
C TYR A 146 30.13 6.20 -0.89
N SER A 147 31.36 6.39 -0.34
CA SER A 147 32.58 6.60 -1.09
C SER A 147 33.36 5.27 -1.23
N ILE A 148 33.96 5.03 -2.41
CA ILE A 148 34.78 3.85 -2.64
C ILE A 148 36.06 3.89 -1.79
N GLU A 149 36.65 5.06 -1.66
CA GLU A 149 37.92 5.28 -0.92
C GLU A 149 37.76 5.08 0.60
N ASN A 150 36.53 5.29 1.11
CA ASN A 150 36.20 5.10 2.51
C ASN A 150 34.85 4.40 2.63
N SER A 151 34.82 3.12 2.23
CA SER A 151 33.60 2.31 2.23
C SER A 151 33.24 1.89 3.66
N PRO A 152 32.08 2.33 4.20
CA PRO A 152 31.65 1.97 5.54
C PRO A 152 31.12 0.54 5.59
N ASN A 153 30.97 -0.02 6.79
CA ASN A 153 30.18 -1.23 6.98
C ASN A 153 28.70 -0.95 6.66
N SER A 154 27.92 -2.01 6.35
CA SER A 154 26.52 -1.84 5.95
C SER A 154 25.65 -1.13 6.99
N GLN A 155 25.89 -1.40 8.30
CA GLN A 155 25.16 -0.75 9.39
C GLN A 155 25.44 0.76 9.50
N ASP A 156 26.60 1.21 9.02
CA ASP A 156 27.07 2.60 9.11
C ASP A 156 26.71 3.43 7.85
N LEU A 157 26.04 2.81 6.89
CA LEU A 157 25.52 3.49 5.70
C LEU A 157 24.46 4.54 6.07
N PRO A 158 24.34 5.63 5.28
CA PRO A 158 23.29 6.62 5.46
C PRO A 158 21.89 6.01 5.53
N ASP A 159 20.98 6.67 6.25
CA ASP A 159 19.58 6.28 6.34
C ASP A 159 18.85 6.55 5.03
N ILE A 160 18.80 5.55 4.17
CA ILE A 160 17.99 5.55 2.95
C ILE A 160 16.77 4.69 3.21
N VAL A 161 15.61 5.17 2.77
CA VAL A 161 14.36 4.43 2.83
C VAL A 161 13.74 4.33 1.43
N TYR A 162 12.98 3.27 1.18
CA TYR A 162 12.10 3.20 0.03
C TYR A 162 10.63 3.14 0.46
N LEU A 163 9.75 3.71 -0.38
CA LEU A 163 8.31 3.65 -0.16
C LEU A 163 7.82 2.23 -0.42
N THR A 164 7.19 1.63 0.58
CA THR A 164 6.55 0.30 0.44
C THR A 164 5.15 0.41 -0.15
N TYR A 165 4.55 1.60 -0.11
CA TYR A 165 3.15 1.85 -0.46
C TYR A 165 2.14 1.01 0.33
N GLY A 166 2.55 0.26 1.34
CA GLY A 166 1.69 -0.62 2.11
C GLY A 166 0.53 0.11 2.82
N VAL A 167 0.84 1.29 3.40
CA VAL A 167 -0.15 2.26 3.92
C VAL A 167 0.33 3.65 3.57
N CYS A 168 -0.51 4.41 2.86
CA CYS A 168 -0.30 5.84 2.66
C CYS A 168 -1.60 6.58 3.03
N LEU A 169 -1.54 7.48 4.01
CA LEU A 169 -2.68 8.25 4.51
C LEU A 169 -2.42 9.73 4.27
N ILE A 170 -3.33 10.38 3.56
CA ILE A 170 -3.20 11.76 3.09
C ILE A 170 -4.58 12.41 3.01
N SER A 171 -4.68 13.75 3.15
CA SER A 171 -5.93 14.43 2.87
C SER A 171 -6.30 14.26 1.38
N ARG A 172 -7.59 14.09 1.10
CA ARG A 172 -8.08 13.97 -0.26
C ARG A 172 -7.67 15.17 -1.12
N GLU A 173 -7.71 16.37 -0.55
CA GLU A 173 -7.31 17.61 -1.22
C GLU A 173 -5.83 17.61 -1.61
N ASP A 174 -4.94 17.19 -0.68
CA ASP A 174 -3.51 17.10 -0.97
C ASP A 174 -3.19 16.01 -1.98
N MET A 175 -3.91 14.89 -1.95
CA MET A 175 -3.76 13.82 -2.95
C MET A 175 -4.12 14.30 -4.36
N ILE A 176 -5.18 15.10 -4.50
CA ILE A 176 -5.55 15.74 -5.78
C ILE A 176 -4.50 16.76 -6.19
N ARG A 177 -4.10 17.67 -5.28
CA ARG A 177 -3.16 18.74 -5.54
C ARG A 177 -1.80 18.23 -6.01
N ASN A 178 -1.28 17.21 -5.31
CA ASN A 178 0.04 16.65 -5.59
C ASN A 178 0.01 15.50 -6.60
N SER A 179 -1.18 15.00 -6.97
CA SER A 179 -1.33 13.79 -7.80
C SER A 179 -0.48 12.63 -7.27
N ASN A 180 -0.43 12.46 -5.95
CA ASN A 180 0.39 11.48 -5.27
C ASN A 180 -0.15 11.19 -3.86
N VAL A 181 0.20 10.02 -3.31
CA VAL A 181 -0.13 9.60 -1.93
C VAL A 181 0.92 10.05 -0.91
N VAL A 182 1.99 10.70 -1.36
CA VAL A 182 3.05 11.27 -0.53
C VAL A 182 3.38 12.69 -1.00
N THR A 183 3.90 13.51 -0.08
CA THR A 183 4.41 14.86 -0.33
C THR A 183 5.78 15.02 0.31
N LEU A 184 6.46 16.15 0.06
CA LEU A 184 7.73 16.47 0.72
C LEU A 184 7.61 16.63 2.25
N GLU A 185 6.38 16.83 2.76
CA GLU A 185 6.09 16.93 4.19
C GLU A 185 5.65 15.62 4.84
N SER A 186 5.65 14.51 4.09
CA SER A 186 5.21 13.21 4.60
C SER A 186 6.03 12.73 5.77
N THR A 187 5.35 12.22 6.79
CA THR A 187 5.96 11.50 7.90
C THR A 187 6.08 10.02 7.52
N PHE A 188 7.23 9.42 7.77
CA PHE A 188 7.49 8.03 7.44
C PHE A 188 7.43 7.11 8.66
N ILE A 189 6.69 6.01 8.52
CA ILE A 189 6.64 4.90 9.49
C ILE A 189 7.47 3.75 8.94
N LYS A 190 8.57 3.43 9.61
CA LYS A 190 9.46 2.32 9.23
C LYS A 190 8.76 1.00 9.53
N LEU A 191 8.64 0.14 8.52
CA LEU A 191 8.18 -1.25 8.64
C LEU A 191 9.35 -2.18 8.99
N ASN A 192 9.03 -3.25 9.69
CA ASN A 192 9.94 -4.39 9.85
C ASN A 192 10.02 -5.20 8.53
N GLU A 193 10.89 -6.20 8.50
CA GLU A 193 11.12 -7.03 7.31
C GLU A 193 9.86 -7.76 6.85
N LEU A 194 9.11 -8.32 7.79
CA LEU A 194 7.91 -9.08 7.51
C LEU A 194 6.80 -8.21 6.89
N GLU A 195 6.51 -7.07 7.53
CA GLU A 195 5.44 -6.18 7.07
C GLU A 195 5.77 -5.43 5.78
N SER A 196 7.05 -5.34 5.41
CA SER A 196 7.52 -4.68 4.19
C SER A 196 7.48 -5.56 2.95
N ILE A 197 7.05 -6.83 3.06
CA ILE A 197 6.92 -7.73 1.92
C ILE A 197 5.80 -7.23 1.02
N ASP A 198 6.14 -7.00 -0.25
CA ASP A 198 5.24 -6.62 -1.34
C ASP A 198 5.24 -7.73 -2.40
N ILE A 199 4.06 -8.19 -2.77
CA ILE A 199 3.90 -9.31 -3.71
C ILE A 199 3.95 -8.77 -5.15
N ASP A 200 5.09 -8.92 -5.78
CA ASP A 200 5.33 -8.53 -7.16
C ASP A 200 5.58 -9.69 -8.12
N THR A 201 6.21 -10.75 -7.63
CA THR A 201 6.59 -11.94 -8.40
C THR A 201 5.90 -13.20 -7.86
N PRO A 202 5.92 -14.33 -8.60
CA PRO A 202 5.44 -15.61 -8.07
C PRO A 202 6.17 -16.04 -6.80
N LEU A 203 7.47 -15.78 -6.69
CA LEU A 203 8.24 -16.10 -5.49
C LEU A 203 7.77 -15.29 -4.28
N ASP A 204 7.52 -13.98 -4.48
CA ASP A 204 6.99 -13.13 -3.40
C ASP A 204 5.64 -13.65 -2.90
N PHE A 205 4.80 -14.15 -3.83
CA PHE A 205 3.49 -14.71 -3.49
C PHE A 205 3.63 -15.95 -2.59
N GLU A 206 4.51 -16.88 -2.95
CA GLU A 206 4.77 -18.10 -2.18
C GLU A 206 5.37 -17.79 -0.80
N VAL A 207 6.35 -16.89 -0.75
CA VAL A 207 7.00 -16.47 0.50
C VAL A 207 5.99 -15.77 1.42
N ALA A 208 5.22 -14.82 0.87
CA ALA A 208 4.20 -14.10 1.64
C ALA A 208 3.11 -15.05 2.17
N GLU A 209 2.66 -16.02 1.36
CA GLU A 209 1.66 -17.01 1.77
C GLU A 209 2.18 -17.90 2.91
N TYR A 210 3.42 -18.38 2.80
CA TYR A 210 4.06 -19.18 3.85
C TYR A 210 4.13 -18.40 5.17
N LEU A 211 4.61 -17.17 5.13
CA LEU A 211 4.75 -16.32 6.31
C LEU A 211 3.39 -15.92 6.90
N TYR A 212 2.40 -15.68 6.06
CA TYR A 212 1.03 -15.39 6.52
C TYR A 212 0.42 -16.58 7.28
N LYS A 213 0.56 -17.81 6.74
CA LYS A 213 0.12 -19.03 7.42
C LYS A 213 0.83 -19.23 8.76
N SER A 214 2.14 -19.06 8.79
CA SER A 214 2.96 -19.23 10.01
C SER A 214 2.62 -18.22 11.11
N LYS A 215 2.12 -17.03 10.77
CA LYS A 215 1.72 -15.99 11.74
C LYS A 215 0.33 -16.26 12.35
N ASN A 216 -0.52 -17.00 11.64
CA ASN A 216 -1.91 -17.23 12.03
C ASN A 216 -2.17 -18.67 12.52
N THR A 217 -1.11 -19.47 12.70
CA THR A 217 -1.11 -20.79 13.35
C THR A 217 -0.68 -20.65 14.79
#